data_76e0f100c705cd53e1360978e5e48a61
#
_entry.id   76e0f100c705cd53e1360978e5e48a61
#
_cell.length_a   1.000
_cell.length_b   1.000
_cell.length_c   1.000
_cell.angle_alpha   90.00
_cell.angle_beta   90.00
_cell.angle_gamma   90.00
#
_symmetry.space_group_name_H-M   'P 1'
#
loop_
_entity.id
_entity.type
_entity.pdbx_description
1 polymer ?
#
loop_
_entity_poly.entity_id
_entity_poly.type
_entity_poly.pdbx_seq_one_letter_code
_entity_poly.pdbx_strand_id
1 'polypeptide(L)'
;MSLGLVIVGEGHAAVIERGGRFRTVLGPGRHFVVPFADRVRARFDLGDQILSAPPRPVEAGDGLEVLIGFEVVFAVTDPRPATYEIANPALAIEQLTRTALRQEAGLTTAERAVTAPGDLHRTVWTVLHDTTGRWGITAKELNLGVSPPAAPGTPSTAQEWY
;
A
#
# COMPACT_ATOMS: atom_id res chain seq x y z
N MET A 1 -17.40 -39.20 -4.79
CA MET A 1 -17.38 -37.73 -4.65
C MET A 1 -16.20 -37.18 -5.42
N SER A 2 -16.45 -36.25 -6.29
CA SER A 2 -15.36 -35.54 -7.00
C SER A 2 -14.79 -34.48 -6.05
N LEU A 3 -13.51 -34.54 -5.74
CA LEU A 3 -12.80 -33.50 -4.98
C LEU A 3 -12.22 -32.49 -5.97
N GLY A 4 -12.43 -31.21 -5.71
CA GLY A 4 -11.77 -30.13 -6.43
C GLY A 4 -10.29 -30.02 -6.00
N LEU A 5 -9.40 -29.76 -6.94
CA LEU A 5 -7.99 -29.53 -6.65
C LEU A 5 -7.69 -28.03 -6.78
N VAL A 6 -7.13 -27.44 -5.71
CA VAL A 6 -6.57 -26.08 -5.72
C VAL A 6 -5.06 -26.18 -5.54
N ILE A 7 -4.33 -25.58 -6.47
CA ILE A 7 -2.87 -25.49 -6.40
C ILE A 7 -2.49 -24.06 -6.05
N VAL A 8 -1.70 -23.89 -4.99
CA VAL A 8 -1.15 -22.62 -4.55
C VAL A 8 0.36 -22.64 -4.73
N GLY A 9 0.89 -21.66 -5.46
CA GLY A 9 2.32 -21.54 -5.71
C GLY A 9 3.13 -21.12 -4.49
N GLU A 10 4.43 -21.29 -4.55
CA GLU A 10 5.36 -20.79 -3.55
C GLU A 10 5.21 -19.29 -3.39
N GLY A 11 5.26 -18.80 -2.14
CA GLY A 11 5.09 -17.37 -1.83
C GLY A 11 3.68 -16.82 -2.07
N HIS A 12 2.70 -17.68 -2.28
CA HIS A 12 1.30 -17.30 -2.50
C HIS A 12 0.39 -17.89 -1.43
N ALA A 13 -0.80 -17.31 -1.31
CA ALA A 13 -1.88 -17.83 -0.47
C ALA A 13 -3.22 -17.66 -1.18
N ALA A 14 -4.16 -18.55 -0.88
CA ALA A 14 -5.52 -18.48 -1.37
C ALA A 14 -6.51 -18.45 -0.21
N VAL A 15 -7.46 -17.55 -0.26
CA VAL A 15 -8.57 -17.45 0.71
C VAL A 15 -9.74 -18.25 0.18
N ILE A 16 -10.24 -19.18 0.99
CA ILE A 16 -11.35 -20.05 0.67
C ILE A 16 -12.59 -19.67 1.45
N GLU A 17 -13.68 -19.54 0.74
CA GLU A 17 -15.01 -19.39 1.29
C GLU A 17 -15.83 -20.67 1.11
N ARG A 18 -16.70 -20.93 2.08
CA ARG A 18 -17.75 -21.95 1.98
C ARG A 18 -19.11 -21.31 2.28
N GLY A 19 -20.03 -21.42 1.32
CA GLY A 19 -21.35 -20.80 1.46
C GLY A 19 -21.30 -19.28 1.65
N GLY A 20 -20.35 -18.59 1.01
CA GLY A 20 -20.18 -17.14 1.11
C GLY A 20 -19.51 -16.65 2.40
N ARG A 21 -18.99 -17.56 3.24
CA ARG A 21 -18.29 -17.22 4.49
C ARG A 21 -16.86 -17.70 4.47
N PHE A 22 -15.98 -16.94 5.12
CA PHE A 22 -14.61 -17.34 5.30
C PHE A 22 -14.50 -18.74 5.92
N ARG A 23 -13.66 -19.57 5.33
CA ARG A 23 -13.35 -20.90 5.85
C ARG A 23 -11.89 -21.01 6.29
N THR A 24 -10.95 -20.77 5.39
CA THR A 24 -9.53 -20.95 5.66
C THR A 24 -8.65 -20.21 4.65
N VAL A 25 -7.38 -20.10 4.98
CA VAL A 25 -6.32 -19.67 4.08
C VAL A 25 -5.47 -20.86 3.72
N LEU A 26 -5.26 -21.10 2.44
CA LEU A 26 -4.39 -22.17 1.93
C LEU A 26 -3.01 -21.58 1.62
N GLY A 27 -1.98 -22.18 2.20
CA GLY A 27 -0.59 -21.91 1.87
C GLY A 27 -0.13 -22.65 0.61
N PRO A 28 1.18 -22.56 0.27
CA PRO A 28 1.74 -23.24 -0.89
C PRO A 28 1.47 -24.75 -0.88
N GLY A 29 1.21 -25.31 -2.06
CA GLY A 29 1.01 -26.72 -2.24
C GLY A 29 -0.30 -27.09 -2.94
N ARG A 30 -0.65 -28.36 -2.85
CA ARG A 30 -1.88 -28.93 -3.40
C ARG A 30 -2.91 -29.10 -2.30
N HIS A 31 -4.12 -28.62 -2.53
CA HIS A 31 -5.20 -28.68 -1.56
C HIS A 31 -6.46 -29.24 -2.20
N PHE A 32 -7.15 -30.09 -1.45
CA PHE A 32 -8.46 -30.60 -1.89
C PHE A 32 -9.57 -29.75 -1.27
N VAL A 33 -10.52 -29.37 -2.09
CA VAL A 33 -11.68 -28.57 -1.74
C VAL A 33 -12.95 -29.29 -2.16
N VAL A 34 -14.05 -28.97 -1.53
CA VAL A 34 -15.37 -29.54 -1.85
C VAL A 34 -15.96 -28.75 -3.03
N PRO A 35 -16.12 -29.37 -4.21
CA PRO A 35 -16.75 -28.71 -5.35
C PRO A 35 -18.13 -28.16 -5.00
N PHE A 36 -18.49 -27.03 -5.58
CA PHE A 36 -19.75 -26.31 -5.37
C PHE A 36 -19.97 -25.72 -3.97
N ALA A 37 -19.27 -26.21 -2.95
CA ALA A 37 -19.33 -25.67 -1.59
C ALA A 37 -18.19 -24.69 -1.31
N ASP A 38 -16.97 -25.03 -1.70
CA ASP A 38 -15.78 -24.23 -1.50
C ASP A 38 -15.49 -23.40 -2.75
N ARG A 39 -15.10 -22.13 -2.53
CA ARG A 39 -14.72 -21.21 -3.59
C ARG A 39 -13.45 -20.46 -3.22
N VAL A 40 -12.55 -20.30 -4.19
CA VAL A 40 -11.41 -19.39 -4.04
C VAL A 40 -11.93 -17.95 -4.11
N ARG A 41 -11.86 -17.23 -3.01
CA ARG A 41 -12.34 -15.85 -2.90
C ARG A 41 -11.27 -14.87 -3.39
N ALA A 42 -10.01 -15.10 -3.03
CA ALA A 42 -8.89 -14.27 -3.40
C ALA A 42 -7.60 -15.07 -3.41
N ARG A 43 -6.63 -14.61 -4.18
CA ARG A 43 -5.25 -15.11 -4.19
C ARG A 43 -4.31 -13.94 -3.96
N PHE A 44 -3.28 -14.14 -3.14
CA PHE A 44 -2.28 -13.13 -2.83
C PHE A 44 -0.88 -13.64 -3.10
N ASP A 45 -0.06 -12.75 -3.65
CA ASP A 45 1.40 -12.86 -3.58
C ASP A 45 1.83 -12.32 -2.21
N LEU A 46 2.56 -13.12 -1.44
CA LEU A 46 3.06 -12.78 -0.11
C LEU A 46 4.45 -12.15 -0.15
N GLY A 47 5.05 -12.02 -1.33
CA GLY A 47 6.32 -11.35 -1.52
C GLY A 47 6.23 -9.83 -1.35
N ASP A 48 7.39 -9.19 -1.30
CA ASP A 48 7.49 -7.75 -1.23
C ASP A 48 6.98 -7.12 -2.52
N GLN A 49 6.15 -6.12 -2.38
CA GLN A 49 5.59 -5.34 -3.48
C GLN A 49 6.01 -3.88 -3.32
N ILE A 50 6.22 -3.21 -4.43
CA ILE A 50 6.62 -1.81 -4.48
C ILE A 50 5.50 -1.00 -5.11
N LEU A 51 5.05 0.02 -4.39
CA LEU A 51 4.10 1.02 -4.88
C LEU A 51 4.85 2.34 -5.06
N SER A 52 4.93 2.82 -6.28
CA SER A 52 5.51 4.12 -6.60
C SER A 52 4.42 5.11 -6.98
N ALA A 53 4.40 6.26 -6.33
CA ALA A 53 3.47 7.34 -6.61
C ALA A 53 4.25 8.57 -7.10
N PRO A 54 3.97 9.07 -8.31
CA PRO A 54 4.67 10.21 -8.86
C PRO A 54 4.42 11.48 -8.03
N PRO A 55 5.37 12.44 -8.06
CA PRO A 55 5.20 13.72 -7.37
C PRO A 55 3.92 14.43 -7.82
N ARG A 56 3.16 14.91 -6.85
CA ARG A 56 1.96 15.73 -7.07
C ARG A 56 2.00 16.95 -6.16
N PRO A 57 1.39 18.09 -6.59
CA PRO A 57 1.28 19.27 -5.77
C PRO A 57 0.49 19.01 -4.48
N VAL A 58 1.05 19.43 -3.36
CA VAL A 58 0.41 19.40 -2.04
C VAL A 58 0.54 20.77 -1.43
N GLU A 59 -0.57 21.34 -0.95
CA GLU A 59 -0.59 22.64 -0.30
C GLU A 59 -0.04 22.51 1.13
N ALA A 60 0.96 23.33 1.45
CA ALA A 60 1.48 23.46 2.81
C ALA A 60 0.64 24.44 3.63
N GLY A 61 0.88 24.49 4.95
CA GLY A 61 0.12 25.33 5.87
C GLY A 61 0.24 26.84 5.65
N ASP A 62 1.27 27.27 4.91
CA ASP A 62 1.47 28.67 4.49
C ASP A 62 0.82 29.02 3.15
N GLY A 63 0.05 28.09 2.54
CA GLY A 63 -0.62 28.28 1.28
C GLY A 63 0.27 28.08 0.05
N LEU A 64 1.54 27.76 0.22
CA LEU A 64 2.45 27.43 -0.87
C LEU A 64 2.39 25.95 -1.19
N GLU A 65 2.61 25.59 -2.45
CA GLU A 65 2.62 24.20 -2.90
C GLU A 65 4.03 23.61 -2.87
N VAL A 66 4.09 22.32 -2.55
CA VAL A 66 5.29 21.47 -2.71
C VAL A 66 4.93 20.25 -3.54
N LEU A 67 5.89 19.68 -4.24
CA LEU A 67 5.71 18.43 -4.96
C LEU A 67 6.15 17.28 -4.06
N ILE A 68 5.24 16.34 -3.80
CA ILE A 68 5.52 15.16 -2.98
C ILE A 68 5.23 13.89 -3.78
N GLY A 69 6.28 13.10 -3.98
CA GLY A 69 6.19 11.74 -4.47
C GLY A 69 6.61 10.76 -3.37
N PHE A 70 6.22 9.52 -3.48
CA PHE A 70 6.59 8.50 -2.51
C PHE A 70 6.66 7.11 -3.13
N GLU A 71 7.39 6.25 -2.42
CA GLU A 71 7.47 4.83 -2.71
C GLU A 71 7.27 4.06 -1.41
N VAL A 72 6.42 3.04 -1.45
CA VAL A 72 6.13 2.17 -0.30
C VAL A 72 6.46 0.74 -0.69
N VAL A 73 7.28 0.09 0.11
CA VAL A 73 7.50 -1.36 0.06
C VAL A 73 6.61 -2.02 1.09
N PHE A 74 5.80 -2.96 0.67
CA PHE A 74 4.86 -3.67 1.53
C PHE A 74 4.71 -5.13 1.14
N ALA A 75 4.20 -5.94 2.06
CA ALA A 75 3.82 -7.33 1.81
C ALA A 75 2.49 -7.65 2.48
N VAL A 76 1.71 -8.52 1.86
CA VAL A 76 0.52 -9.09 2.50
C VAL A 76 1.00 -10.19 3.46
N THR A 77 0.74 -10.01 4.75
CA THR A 77 1.16 -10.94 5.80
C THR A 77 0.00 -11.74 6.39
N ASP A 78 -1.21 -11.21 6.33
CA ASP A 78 -2.43 -11.92 6.71
C ASP A 78 -3.49 -11.77 5.61
N PRO A 79 -3.70 -12.80 4.78
CA PRO A 79 -4.63 -12.74 3.67
C PRO A 79 -6.10 -12.56 4.07
N ARG A 80 -6.50 -12.92 5.27
CA ARG A 80 -7.89 -12.80 5.71
C ARG A 80 -8.35 -11.34 5.78
N PRO A 81 -7.78 -10.46 6.61
CA PRO A 81 -8.17 -9.06 6.61
C PRO A 81 -7.86 -8.36 5.28
N ALA A 82 -6.80 -8.75 4.57
CA ALA A 82 -6.50 -8.21 3.24
C ALA A 82 -7.59 -8.51 2.20
N THR A 83 -8.38 -9.55 2.40
CA THR A 83 -9.54 -9.89 1.55
C THR A 83 -10.77 -9.10 1.92
N TYR A 84 -11.07 -8.95 3.21
CA TYR A 84 -12.37 -8.48 3.70
C TYR A 84 -12.36 -7.01 4.14
N GLU A 85 -11.22 -6.47 4.56
CA GLU A 85 -11.11 -5.09 5.04
C GLU A 85 -10.83 -4.09 3.93
N ILE A 86 -10.22 -4.52 2.84
CA ILE A 86 -9.85 -3.65 1.70
C ILE A 86 -10.12 -4.36 0.37
N ALA A 87 -10.45 -3.57 -0.65
CA ALA A 87 -10.68 -4.11 -1.99
C ALA A 87 -9.38 -4.28 -2.79
N ASN A 88 -8.44 -3.36 -2.63
CA ASN A 88 -7.17 -3.35 -3.35
C ASN A 88 -6.07 -2.81 -2.43
N PRO A 89 -5.09 -3.65 -2.02
CA PRO A 89 -4.03 -3.23 -1.12
C PRO A 89 -3.21 -2.03 -1.62
N ALA A 90 -2.77 -2.05 -2.86
CA ALA A 90 -1.95 -0.98 -3.43
C ALA A 90 -2.71 0.36 -3.46
N LEU A 91 -3.96 0.34 -3.91
CA LEU A 91 -4.78 1.55 -3.95
C LEU A 91 -5.09 2.09 -2.54
N ALA A 92 -5.39 1.21 -1.59
CA ALA A 92 -5.64 1.59 -0.21
C ALA A 92 -4.41 2.24 0.45
N ILE A 93 -3.22 1.68 0.23
CA ILE A 93 -1.96 2.24 0.70
C ILE A 93 -1.69 3.59 0.06
N GLU A 94 -1.89 3.72 -1.25
CA GLU A 94 -1.70 4.99 -1.95
C GLU A 94 -2.60 6.08 -1.40
N GLN A 95 -3.88 5.82 -1.26
CA GLN A 95 -4.85 6.78 -0.73
C GLN A 95 -4.56 7.18 0.71
N LEU A 96 -4.22 6.20 1.56
CA LEU A 96 -3.83 6.46 2.94
C LEU A 96 -2.60 7.36 3.03
N THR A 97 -1.56 7.03 2.26
CA THR A 97 -0.31 7.79 2.26
C THR A 97 -0.52 9.21 1.75
N ARG A 98 -1.27 9.39 0.66
CA ARG A 98 -1.59 10.73 0.14
C ARG A 98 -2.40 11.55 1.12
N THR A 99 -3.36 10.96 1.82
CA THR A 99 -4.16 11.65 2.83
C THR A 99 -3.31 12.08 4.01
N ALA A 100 -2.47 11.20 4.52
CA ALA A 100 -1.54 11.52 5.62
C ALA A 100 -0.55 12.62 5.23
N LEU A 101 0.02 12.55 4.03
CA LEU A 101 0.93 13.58 3.50
C LEU A 101 0.25 14.95 3.40
N ARG A 102 -0.99 14.98 2.91
CA ARG A 102 -1.76 16.23 2.80
C ARG A 102 -2.05 16.83 4.18
N GLN A 103 -2.42 16.03 5.15
CA GLN A 103 -2.67 16.48 6.52
C GLN A 103 -1.42 17.04 7.16
N GLU A 104 -0.30 16.34 7.08
CA GLU A 104 0.96 16.77 7.68
C GLU A 104 1.57 17.98 6.98
N ALA A 105 1.51 18.04 5.65
CA ALA A 105 1.95 19.20 4.91
C ALA A 105 1.16 20.46 5.28
N GLY A 106 -0.14 20.31 5.53
CA GLY A 106 -1.00 21.41 6.01
C GLY A 106 -0.63 21.97 7.40
N LEU A 107 0.16 21.23 8.18
CA LEU A 107 0.64 21.63 9.50
C LEU A 107 2.04 22.26 9.49
N THR A 108 2.70 22.31 8.36
CA THR A 108 4.06 22.84 8.21
C THR A 108 4.15 23.85 7.07
N THR A 109 5.27 24.55 6.96
CA THR A 109 5.54 25.46 5.84
C THR A 109 6.13 24.70 4.65
N ALA A 110 5.98 25.23 3.44
CA ALA A 110 6.59 24.66 2.25
C ALA A 110 8.12 24.55 2.38
N GLU A 111 8.76 25.58 2.89
CA GLU A 111 10.20 25.57 3.12
C GLU A 111 10.63 24.44 4.06
N ARG A 112 9.93 24.29 5.18
CA ARG A 112 10.24 23.24 6.16
C ARG A 112 9.97 21.83 5.61
N ALA A 113 8.94 21.65 4.83
CA ALA A 113 8.65 20.38 4.17
C ALA A 113 9.80 19.94 3.24
N VAL A 114 10.41 20.88 2.53
CA VAL A 114 11.53 20.63 1.63
C VAL A 114 12.85 20.44 2.39
N THR A 115 13.13 21.29 3.38
CA THR A 115 14.41 21.32 4.10
C THR A 115 14.52 20.28 5.20
N ALA A 116 13.40 19.91 5.83
CA ALA A 116 13.33 18.97 6.94
C ALA A 116 12.20 17.94 6.74
N PRO A 117 12.27 17.10 5.70
CA PRO A 117 11.22 16.14 5.40
C PRO A 117 11.11 14.98 6.41
N GLY A 118 12.07 14.84 7.33
CA GLY A 118 12.12 13.76 8.31
C GLY A 118 10.94 13.75 9.29
N ASP A 119 10.41 14.90 9.66
CA ASP A 119 9.24 14.99 10.54
C ASP A 119 7.97 14.53 9.80
N LEU A 120 7.81 14.97 8.56
CA LEU A 120 6.76 14.54 7.67
C LEU A 120 6.81 13.01 7.44
N HIS A 121 7.99 12.50 7.15
CA HIS A 121 8.22 11.06 6.96
C HIS A 121 7.82 10.26 8.21
N ARG A 122 8.26 10.68 9.39
CA ARG A 122 8.00 9.97 10.65
C ARG A 122 6.51 9.85 10.95
N THR A 123 5.76 10.94 10.80
CA THR A 123 4.33 10.95 11.06
C THR A 123 3.58 10.09 10.05
N VAL A 124 3.87 10.24 8.78
CA VAL A 124 3.25 9.44 7.71
C VAL A 124 3.57 7.96 7.87
N TRP A 125 4.82 7.63 8.21
CA TRP A 125 5.22 6.26 8.49
C TRP A 125 4.41 5.62 9.63
N THR A 126 4.23 6.35 10.73
CA THR A 126 3.44 5.85 11.88
C THR A 126 2.00 5.55 11.48
N VAL A 127 1.35 6.48 10.78
CA VAL A 127 -0.03 6.30 10.30
C VAL A 127 -0.12 5.10 9.34
N LEU A 128 0.82 5.01 8.41
CA LEU A 128 0.86 3.93 7.42
C LEU A 128 1.04 2.57 8.11
N HIS A 129 2.03 2.45 8.98
CA HIS A 129 2.37 1.21 9.67
C HIS A 129 1.20 0.71 10.53
N ASP A 130 0.61 1.59 11.34
CA ASP A 130 -0.47 1.22 12.25
C ASP A 130 -1.76 0.84 11.50
N THR A 131 -2.08 1.57 10.45
CA THR A 131 -3.30 1.33 9.69
C THR A 131 -3.20 0.08 8.83
N THR A 132 -2.09 -0.12 8.12
CA THR A 132 -1.92 -1.28 7.25
C THR A 132 -1.88 -2.59 8.02
N GLY A 133 -1.40 -2.58 9.27
CA GLY A 133 -1.42 -3.73 10.15
C GLY A 133 -2.82 -4.32 10.36
N ARG A 134 -3.83 -3.47 10.42
CA ARG A 134 -5.24 -3.89 10.53
C ARG A 134 -5.79 -4.54 9.27
N TRP A 135 -5.17 -4.25 8.13
CA TRP A 135 -5.54 -4.82 6.83
C TRP A 135 -4.80 -6.11 6.48
N GLY A 136 -3.99 -6.62 7.39
CA GLY A 136 -3.14 -7.79 7.14
C GLY A 136 -1.97 -7.49 6.21
N ILE A 137 -1.54 -6.24 6.17
CA ILE A 137 -0.42 -5.75 5.36
C ILE A 137 0.67 -5.23 6.28
N THR A 138 1.91 -5.55 5.96
CA THR A 138 3.08 -4.98 6.61
C THR A 138 3.75 -3.99 5.67
N ALA A 139 3.73 -2.71 6.04
CA ALA A 139 4.56 -1.70 5.40
C ALA A 139 6.00 -1.90 5.89
N LYS A 140 6.93 -2.05 4.96
CA LYS A 140 8.35 -2.34 5.26
C LYS A 140 9.23 -1.13 5.12
N GLU A 141 8.92 -0.26 4.16
CA GLU A 141 9.73 0.90 3.84
C GLU A 141 8.87 2.00 3.23
N LEU A 142 9.19 3.24 3.57
CA LEU A 142 8.59 4.44 2.99
C LEU A 142 9.70 5.39 2.57
N ASN A 143 9.75 5.74 1.30
CA ASN A 143 10.64 6.76 0.76
C ASN A 143 9.81 7.95 0.30
N LEU A 144 10.18 9.16 0.73
CA LEU A 144 9.54 10.41 0.33
C LEU A 144 10.49 11.26 -0.50
N GLY A 145 9.98 11.79 -1.60
CA GLY A 145 10.63 12.85 -2.36
C GLY A 145 9.81 14.14 -2.22
N VAL A 146 10.39 15.16 -1.60
CA VAL A 146 9.78 16.48 -1.43
C VAL A 146 10.60 17.51 -2.17
N SER A 147 9.97 18.23 -3.08
CA SER A 147 10.64 19.27 -3.86
C SER A 147 9.76 20.52 -3.99
N PRO A 148 10.36 21.70 -4.17
CA PRO A 148 9.59 22.90 -4.46
C PRO A 148 8.85 22.74 -5.81
N PRO A 149 7.77 23.49 -6.03
CA PRO A 149 7.06 23.43 -7.31
C PRO A 149 7.99 23.81 -8.46
N ALA A 150 7.84 23.11 -9.58
CA ALA A 150 8.60 23.44 -10.78
C ALA A 150 8.31 24.88 -11.21
N ALA A 151 9.35 25.65 -11.48
CA ALA A 151 9.18 26.98 -12.06
C ALA A 151 8.43 26.84 -13.39
N PRO A 152 7.49 27.77 -13.71
CA PRO A 152 6.75 27.70 -14.95
C PRO A 152 7.73 27.78 -16.14
N GLY A 153 7.83 26.69 -16.92
CA GLY A 153 8.68 26.63 -18.12
C GLY A 153 9.85 25.61 -18.06
N THR A 154 10.03 24.87 -16.99
CA THR A 154 11.07 23.82 -16.95
C THR A 154 10.46 22.47 -17.34
N PRO A 155 10.91 21.81 -18.42
CA PRO A 155 10.46 20.47 -18.72
C PRO A 155 10.87 19.54 -17.57
N SER A 156 9.96 18.68 -17.13
CA SER A 156 10.19 17.66 -16.13
C SER A 156 11.32 16.74 -16.60
N THR A 157 12.52 16.99 -16.13
CA THR A 157 13.60 16.02 -16.26
C THR A 157 13.33 14.95 -15.21
N ALA A 158 13.16 13.71 -15.65
CA ALA A 158 13.04 12.57 -14.76
C ALA A 158 14.22 12.60 -13.76
N GLN A 159 13.90 12.85 -12.50
CA GLN A 159 14.93 12.77 -11.47
C GLN A 159 15.25 11.32 -11.21
N GLU A 160 16.53 11.00 -11.43
CA GLU A 160 17.11 9.75 -11.00
C GLU A 160 17.02 9.66 -9.46
N TRP A 161 16.48 8.59 -9.00
CA TRP A 161 16.38 8.26 -7.58
C TRP A 161 17.72 7.71 -7.10
N TYR A 162 18.32 8.34 -6.14
CA TYR A 162 19.48 7.82 -5.43
C TYR A 162 19.05 7.27 -4.06
#